data_3b015e2d44fc28293f6f18fb994f8827
#
_entry.id   3b015e2d44fc28293f6f18fb994f8827
#
_cell.length_a   1.000
_cell.length_b   1.000
_cell.length_c   1.000
_cell.angle_alpha   90.00
_cell.angle_beta   90.00
_cell.angle_gamma   90.00
#
_symmetry.space_group_name_H-M   'P 1'
#
loop_
_entity.id
_entity.type
_entity.pdbx_description
1 polymer ?
#
loop_
_entity_poly.entity_id
_entity_poly.type
_entity_poly.pdbx_seq_one_letter_code
_entity_poly.pdbx_strand_id
1 'polypeptide(L)'
;MALDIIRYRLHNQLLSQTKYTQPGQVVEQLGAVQSQDYAGAKWALAQRVKDVTTDAAIDKDFNEGKILRTHVMRPTWHFVAPADIRWLLMLTAPRVQAGNAFMYRKLELDKAIIRKSYTVLEKALQGNKQLTRSELGSAFKKAGIAAEGQRLGYFMMSAELDGVICSGARQGRQFTYALLEERVPRVKPLKRDEALAELVRRYFTARGPATLQDFTWWSGLTMADAKKGIELIKSQFVSKMLDDQSYWFADSTSPVHEKSPTAHLLPNYDEYFIGFKDRSAIGKLVSPLHPEENSVALNAHIIIMDGQIVGGWRRTLSKHAVILERKLLTELTRSEERALAREADRYSEFLQLPVEWM
;
A
#
# COMPACT_ATOMS: atom_id res chain seq x y z
N MET A 1 19.32 13.96 -22.65
CA MET A 1 19.38 14.06 -21.17
C MET A 1 19.27 12.65 -20.59
N ALA A 2 20.10 12.35 -19.58
CA ALA A 2 19.98 11.09 -18.85
C ALA A 2 18.62 11.05 -18.12
N LEU A 3 18.05 9.86 -17.97
CA LEU A 3 16.79 9.65 -17.28
C LEU A 3 17.00 9.79 -15.75
N ASP A 4 16.40 10.80 -15.14
CA ASP A 4 16.45 11.00 -13.69
C ASP A 4 15.33 10.20 -13.01
N ILE A 5 15.59 8.91 -12.78
CA ILE A 5 14.63 7.96 -12.21
C ILE A 5 14.08 8.46 -10.86
N ILE A 6 14.94 9.01 -10.00
CA ILE A 6 14.57 9.42 -8.65
C ILE A 6 13.56 10.55 -8.70
N ARG A 7 13.88 11.57 -9.47
CA ARG A 7 13.06 12.76 -9.58
C ARG A 7 11.69 12.45 -10.17
N TYR A 8 11.64 11.58 -11.21
CA TYR A 8 10.38 11.11 -11.75
C TYR A 8 9.57 10.30 -10.72
N ARG A 9 10.21 9.40 -9.95
CA ARG A 9 9.53 8.59 -8.95
C ARG A 9 8.99 9.43 -7.79
N LEU A 10 9.73 10.40 -7.30
CA LEU A 10 9.25 11.36 -6.27
C LEU A 10 8.01 12.11 -6.76
N HIS A 11 8.06 12.63 -7.98
CA HIS A 11 6.94 13.36 -8.58
C HIS A 11 5.71 12.46 -8.79
N ASN A 12 5.89 11.32 -9.46
CA ASN A 12 4.79 10.43 -9.82
C ASN A 12 4.13 9.79 -8.60
N GLN A 13 4.88 9.59 -7.51
CA GLN A 13 4.36 9.11 -6.23
C GLN A 13 3.92 10.24 -5.30
N LEU A 14 3.80 11.47 -5.80
CA LEU A 14 3.26 12.62 -5.07
C LEU A 14 4.06 13.00 -3.81
N LEU A 15 5.34 12.68 -3.77
CA LEU A 15 6.23 13.04 -2.66
C LEU A 15 6.88 14.43 -2.87
N SER A 16 7.07 14.85 -4.12
CA SER A 16 7.59 16.19 -4.42
C SER A 16 6.47 17.21 -4.53
N GLN A 17 5.48 16.96 -5.37
CA GLN A 17 4.33 17.83 -5.53
C GLN A 17 3.05 17.03 -5.68
N THR A 18 1.98 17.54 -5.10
CA THR A 18 0.66 16.95 -5.23
C THR A 18 -0.41 18.03 -5.43
N LYS A 19 -1.41 17.70 -6.23
CA LYS A 19 -2.63 18.48 -6.39
C LYS A 19 -3.79 17.94 -5.58
N TYR A 20 -3.63 16.76 -5.01
CA TYR A 20 -4.69 16.07 -4.29
C TYR A 20 -4.82 16.61 -2.87
N THR A 21 -6.05 16.84 -2.45
CA THR A 21 -6.40 17.32 -1.10
C THR A 21 -7.02 16.24 -0.22
N GLN A 22 -7.39 15.11 -0.81
CA GLN A 22 -8.05 14.01 -0.10
C GLN A 22 -7.24 12.71 -0.18
N PRO A 23 -7.05 11.99 0.93
CA PRO A 23 -6.32 10.73 0.96
C PRO A 23 -6.87 9.66 0.02
N GLY A 24 -8.20 9.61 -0.18
CA GLY A 24 -8.83 8.68 -1.14
C GLY A 24 -8.36 8.89 -2.59
N GLN A 25 -8.12 10.15 -3.01
CA GLN A 25 -7.59 10.46 -4.34
C GLN A 25 -6.15 9.95 -4.51
N VAL A 26 -5.36 9.98 -3.44
CA VAL A 26 -4.00 9.41 -3.43
C VAL A 26 -4.05 7.89 -3.62
N VAL A 27 -4.95 7.20 -2.91
CA VAL A 27 -5.17 5.75 -3.07
C VAL A 27 -5.58 5.42 -4.50
N GLU A 28 -6.49 6.20 -5.08
CA GLU A 28 -6.94 6.03 -6.46
C GLU A 28 -5.81 6.24 -7.47
N GLN A 29 -5.01 7.31 -7.31
CA GLN A 29 -3.86 7.60 -8.17
C GLN A 29 -2.80 6.50 -8.10
N LEU A 30 -2.48 6.00 -6.90
CA LEU A 30 -1.50 4.94 -6.71
C LEU A 30 -2.03 3.55 -7.07
N GLY A 31 -3.35 3.40 -7.25
CA GLY A 31 -4.06 2.16 -7.54
C GLY A 31 -4.27 1.26 -6.32
N ALA A 32 -3.25 1.14 -5.48
CA ALA A 32 -3.30 0.49 -4.17
C ALA A 32 -2.12 0.96 -3.32
N VAL A 33 -2.29 0.95 -2.00
CA VAL A 33 -1.25 1.31 -1.02
C VAL A 33 -1.15 0.21 0.03
N GLN A 34 0.01 -0.39 0.20
CA GLN A 34 0.16 -1.45 1.19
C GLN A 34 -0.12 -0.93 2.60
N SER A 35 -1.04 -1.56 3.31
CA SER A 35 -1.53 -1.14 4.62
C SER A 35 -1.37 -2.23 5.69
N GLN A 36 -0.31 -3.03 5.56
CA GLN A 36 0.05 -4.03 6.57
C GLN A 36 0.34 -3.34 7.91
N ASP A 37 1.11 -2.27 7.92
CA ASP A 37 1.16 -1.28 9.00
C ASP A 37 0.09 -0.20 8.72
N TYR A 38 -1.06 -0.32 9.35
CA TYR A 38 -2.19 0.59 9.15
C TYR A 38 -1.86 2.05 9.50
N ALA A 39 -1.18 2.27 10.62
CA ALA A 39 -0.82 3.61 11.06
C ALA A 39 0.25 4.23 10.14
N GLY A 40 1.23 3.42 9.70
CA GLY A 40 2.21 3.83 8.70
C GLY A 40 1.58 4.16 7.37
N ALA A 41 0.63 3.34 6.89
CA ALA A 41 -0.07 3.60 5.63
C ALA A 41 -0.89 4.90 5.66
N LYS A 42 -1.50 5.26 6.80
CA LYS A 42 -2.15 6.57 6.95
C LYS A 42 -1.15 7.72 6.82
N TRP A 43 0.02 7.60 7.44
CA TRP A 43 1.09 8.58 7.28
C TRP A 43 1.59 8.66 5.83
N ALA A 44 1.73 7.53 5.16
CA ALA A 44 2.08 7.50 3.74
C ALA A 44 1.08 8.29 2.88
N LEU A 45 -0.23 8.21 3.16
CA LEU A 45 -1.24 9.02 2.48
C LEU A 45 -1.11 10.50 2.85
N ALA A 46 -0.90 10.81 4.14
CA ALA A 46 -0.78 12.19 4.62
C ALA A 46 0.41 12.93 3.97
N GLN A 47 1.53 12.24 3.71
CA GLN A 47 2.68 12.81 3.02
C GLN A 47 2.38 13.19 1.55
N ARG A 48 1.29 12.67 0.96
CA ARG A 48 0.96 12.77 -0.46
C ARG A 48 -0.25 13.68 -0.77
N VAL A 49 -0.82 14.30 0.24
CA VAL A 49 -1.86 15.33 0.07
C VAL A 49 -1.26 16.73 0.22
N LYS A 50 -1.89 17.70 -0.47
CA LYS A 50 -1.43 19.09 -0.51
C LYS A 50 -1.55 19.77 0.85
N ASP A 51 -2.70 19.59 1.49
CA ASP A 51 -3.00 20.23 2.75
C ASP A 51 -2.69 19.28 3.92
N VAL A 52 -2.37 19.84 5.07
CA VAL A 52 -2.15 19.05 6.27
C VAL A 52 -3.42 18.27 6.60
N THR A 53 -3.28 16.97 6.71
CA THR A 53 -4.35 16.09 7.16
C THR A 53 -3.93 15.39 8.46
N THR A 54 -4.89 14.97 9.27
CA THR A 54 -4.61 14.32 10.55
C THR A 54 -4.87 12.82 10.50
N ASP A 55 -4.26 12.09 11.42
CA ASP A 55 -4.48 10.65 11.63
C ASP A 55 -5.97 10.34 11.80
N ALA A 56 -6.68 11.16 12.59
CA ALA A 56 -8.12 11.02 12.81
C ALA A 56 -8.96 11.33 11.54
N ALA A 57 -8.53 12.26 10.70
CA ALA A 57 -9.24 12.56 9.45
C ALA A 57 -9.19 11.37 8.49
N ILE A 58 -8.05 10.68 8.40
CA ILE A 58 -7.93 9.48 7.56
C ILE A 58 -8.71 8.31 8.18
N ASP A 59 -8.75 8.16 9.50
CA ASP A 59 -9.62 7.19 10.16
C ASP A 59 -11.11 7.47 9.87
N LYS A 60 -11.52 8.73 9.79
CA LYS A 60 -12.87 9.11 9.38
C LYS A 60 -13.17 8.68 7.94
N ASP A 61 -12.30 8.98 6.99
CA ASP A 61 -12.47 8.56 5.59
C ASP A 61 -12.53 7.03 5.44
N PHE A 62 -11.71 6.31 6.20
CA PHE A 62 -11.75 4.85 6.28
C PHE A 62 -13.09 4.34 6.87
N ASN A 63 -13.56 4.92 7.95
CA ASN A 63 -14.81 4.54 8.61
C ASN A 63 -16.03 4.83 7.71
N GLU A 64 -16.01 5.91 6.95
CA GLU A 64 -17.03 6.26 5.96
C GLU A 64 -16.96 5.43 4.68
N GLY A 65 -15.92 4.61 4.50
CA GLY A 65 -15.74 3.75 3.33
C GLY A 65 -15.21 4.46 2.09
N LYS A 66 -14.68 5.68 2.23
CA LYS A 66 -13.97 6.39 1.15
C LYS A 66 -12.63 5.74 0.82
N ILE A 67 -12.06 5.05 1.79
CA ILE A 67 -10.88 4.19 1.66
C ILE A 67 -11.26 2.83 2.23
N LEU A 68 -11.00 1.76 1.49
CA LEU A 68 -11.21 0.39 1.93
C LEU A 68 -9.88 -0.31 2.18
N ARG A 69 -9.90 -1.33 3.03
CA ARG A 69 -8.73 -2.19 3.29
C ARG A 69 -9.11 -3.64 3.03
N THR A 70 -8.33 -4.32 2.21
CA THR A 70 -8.57 -5.72 1.84
C THR A 70 -7.28 -6.42 1.45
N HIS A 71 -7.26 -7.75 1.45
CA HIS A 71 -6.21 -8.51 0.79
C HIS A 71 -6.38 -8.42 -0.73
N VAL A 72 -5.35 -7.97 -1.43
CA VAL A 72 -5.37 -7.84 -2.89
C VAL A 72 -3.96 -7.89 -3.47
N MET A 73 -3.80 -8.30 -4.72
CA MET A 73 -2.53 -8.42 -5.45
C MET A 73 -1.55 -9.45 -4.84
N ARG A 74 -1.20 -9.30 -3.59
CA ARG A 74 -0.35 -10.17 -2.78
C ARG A 74 -1.11 -10.55 -1.51
N PRO A 75 -0.69 -11.57 -0.73
CA PRO A 75 -1.37 -11.94 0.52
C PRO A 75 -1.09 -10.93 1.65
N THR A 76 -1.21 -9.64 1.36
CA THR A 76 -1.04 -8.52 2.29
C THR A 76 -2.20 -7.54 2.16
N TRP A 77 -2.51 -6.82 3.24
CA TRP A 77 -3.56 -5.80 3.19
C TRP A 77 -3.10 -4.56 2.43
N HIS A 78 -4.01 -4.04 1.62
CA HIS A 78 -3.82 -2.77 0.92
C HIS A 78 -5.02 -1.84 1.14
N PHE A 79 -4.78 -0.54 1.15
CA PHE A 79 -5.81 0.45 0.89
C PHE A 79 -6.13 0.46 -0.59
N VAL A 80 -7.42 0.48 -0.90
CA VAL A 80 -7.96 0.54 -2.26
C VAL A 80 -9.14 1.50 -2.30
N ALA A 81 -9.37 2.12 -3.46
CA ALA A 81 -10.55 2.93 -3.67
C ALA A 81 -11.81 2.04 -3.81
N PRO A 82 -13.00 2.48 -3.33
CA PRO A 82 -14.24 1.71 -3.46
C PRO A 82 -14.58 1.35 -4.91
N ALA A 83 -14.32 2.24 -5.84
CA ALA A 83 -14.56 1.99 -7.28
C ALA A 83 -13.65 0.90 -7.87
N ASP A 84 -12.52 0.62 -7.22
CA ASP A 84 -11.48 -0.26 -7.76
C ASP A 84 -11.50 -1.66 -7.16
N ILE A 85 -12.00 -1.83 -5.95
CA ILE A 85 -11.87 -3.09 -5.19
C ILE A 85 -12.34 -4.31 -5.99
N ARG A 86 -13.46 -4.21 -6.72
CA ARG A 86 -14.06 -5.36 -7.41
C ARG A 86 -13.22 -5.82 -8.59
N TRP A 87 -12.74 -4.90 -9.43
CA TRP A 87 -11.94 -5.29 -10.59
C TRP A 87 -10.51 -5.69 -10.19
N LEU A 88 -9.95 -5.08 -9.13
CA LEU A 88 -8.66 -5.48 -8.56
C LEU A 88 -8.72 -6.92 -8.03
N LEU A 89 -9.75 -7.26 -7.26
CA LEU A 89 -9.96 -8.62 -6.77
C LEU A 89 -10.16 -9.60 -7.93
N MET A 90 -11.05 -9.30 -8.87
CA MET A 90 -11.30 -10.14 -10.05
C MET A 90 -10.00 -10.45 -10.82
N LEU A 91 -9.11 -9.45 -10.97
CA LEU A 91 -7.86 -9.61 -11.71
C LEU A 91 -6.79 -10.39 -10.92
N THR A 92 -6.63 -10.12 -9.63
CA THR A 92 -5.45 -10.55 -8.85
C THR A 92 -5.71 -11.69 -7.88
N ALA A 93 -6.93 -11.84 -7.37
CA ALA A 93 -7.26 -12.84 -6.37
C ALA A 93 -7.01 -14.29 -6.82
N PRO A 94 -7.27 -14.70 -8.07
CA PRO A 94 -7.00 -16.08 -8.49
C PRO A 94 -5.56 -16.52 -8.27
N ARG A 95 -4.61 -15.59 -8.44
CA ARG A 95 -3.19 -15.88 -8.24
C ARG A 95 -2.83 -15.97 -6.76
N VAL A 96 -3.39 -15.10 -5.92
CA VAL A 96 -3.20 -15.17 -4.45
C VAL A 96 -3.80 -16.45 -3.89
N GLN A 97 -5.00 -16.82 -4.34
CA GLN A 97 -5.66 -18.09 -3.95
C GLN A 97 -4.82 -19.30 -4.34
N ALA A 98 -4.24 -19.32 -5.56
CA ALA A 98 -3.34 -20.39 -5.99
C ALA A 98 -2.07 -20.46 -5.11
N GLY A 99 -1.49 -19.31 -4.75
CA GLY A 99 -0.35 -19.23 -3.83
C GLY A 99 -0.67 -19.75 -2.43
N ASN A 100 -1.89 -19.57 -1.97
CA ASN A 100 -2.35 -20.06 -0.66
C ASN A 100 -2.72 -21.56 -0.64
N ALA A 101 -2.69 -22.26 -1.76
CA ALA A 101 -3.16 -23.66 -1.87
C ALA A 101 -2.48 -24.61 -0.88
N PHE A 102 -1.18 -24.41 -0.60
CA PHE A 102 -0.47 -25.20 0.42
C PHE A 102 -1.08 -25.00 1.81
N MET A 103 -1.33 -23.75 2.19
CA MET A 103 -1.89 -23.43 3.50
C MET A 103 -3.35 -23.88 3.62
N TYR A 104 -4.14 -23.78 2.57
CA TYR A 104 -5.50 -24.33 2.56
C TYR A 104 -5.50 -25.84 2.86
N ARG A 105 -4.62 -26.61 2.20
CA ARG A 105 -4.47 -28.05 2.50
C ARG A 105 -3.99 -28.29 3.94
N LYS A 106 -2.96 -27.57 4.39
CA LYS A 106 -2.40 -27.70 5.75
C LYS A 106 -3.44 -27.41 6.83
N LEU A 107 -4.35 -26.47 6.57
CA LEU A 107 -5.39 -26.05 7.50
C LEU A 107 -6.74 -26.76 7.24
N GLU A 108 -6.77 -27.76 6.36
CA GLU A 108 -7.98 -28.51 6.01
C GLU A 108 -9.15 -27.61 5.57
N LEU A 109 -8.82 -26.58 4.76
CA LEU A 109 -9.78 -25.65 4.19
C LEU A 109 -10.10 -26.03 2.75
N ASP A 110 -10.93 -27.05 2.59
CA ASP A 110 -11.42 -27.46 1.29
C ASP A 110 -12.51 -26.49 0.76
N LYS A 111 -12.91 -26.69 -0.49
CA LYS A 111 -13.93 -25.84 -1.13
C LYS A 111 -15.28 -25.87 -0.42
N ALA A 112 -15.65 -26.98 0.21
CA ALA A 112 -16.93 -27.12 0.89
C ALA A 112 -16.96 -26.30 2.18
N ILE A 113 -15.91 -26.42 3.01
CA ILE A 113 -15.81 -25.64 4.25
C ILE A 113 -15.65 -24.13 3.98
N ILE A 114 -14.90 -23.76 2.92
CA ILE A 114 -14.79 -22.36 2.49
C ILE A 114 -16.18 -21.81 2.09
N ARG A 115 -16.95 -22.50 1.26
CA ARG A 115 -18.32 -22.06 0.91
C ARG A 115 -19.22 -21.95 2.13
N LYS A 116 -19.17 -22.93 3.05
CA LYS A 116 -19.92 -22.89 4.31
C LYS A 116 -19.53 -21.67 5.14
N SER A 117 -18.22 -21.31 5.16
CA SER A 117 -17.74 -20.12 5.85
C SER A 117 -18.34 -18.85 5.27
N TYR A 118 -18.47 -18.72 3.95
CA TYR A 118 -19.08 -17.55 3.31
C TYR A 118 -20.56 -17.41 3.69
N THR A 119 -21.32 -18.48 3.70
CA THR A 119 -22.73 -18.46 4.15
C THR A 119 -22.85 -17.97 5.62
N VAL A 120 -21.90 -18.35 6.48
CA VAL A 120 -21.88 -17.85 7.87
C VAL A 120 -21.59 -16.36 7.92
N LEU A 121 -20.59 -15.89 7.13
CA LEU A 121 -20.24 -14.47 7.06
C LEU A 121 -21.41 -13.63 6.50
N GLU A 122 -22.02 -14.07 5.41
CA GLU A 122 -23.17 -13.39 4.82
C GLU A 122 -24.33 -13.26 5.82
N LYS A 123 -24.69 -14.34 6.49
CA LYS A 123 -25.75 -14.33 7.51
C LYS A 123 -25.40 -13.44 8.71
N ALA A 124 -24.15 -13.42 9.13
CA ALA A 124 -23.73 -12.61 10.28
C ALA A 124 -23.67 -11.11 9.96
N LEU A 125 -23.27 -10.75 8.75
CA LEU A 125 -22.99 -9.37 8.33
C LEU A 125 -24.16 -8.70 7.59
N GLN A 126 -25.17 -9.45 7.13
CA GLN A 126 -26.32 -8.89 6.38
C GLN A 126 -27.03 -7.76 7.13
N GLY A 127 -27.56 -6.78 6.38
CA GLY A 127 -28.25 -5.61 6.92
C GLY A 127 -27.26 -4.52 7.39
N ASN A 128 -26.17 -4.33 6.66
CA ASN A 128 -25.13 -3.34 6.91
C ASN A 128 -24.42 -3.51 8.27
N LYS A 129 -24.43 -4.70 8.83
CA LYS A 129 -23.70 -4.99 10.07
C LYS A 129 -22.20 -4.99 9.81
N GLN A 130 -21.48 -4.54 10.82
CA GLN A 130 -20.02 -4.49 10.80
C GLN A 130 -19.52 -5.16 12.08
N LEU A 131 -18.85 -6.29 11.93
CA LEU A 131 -18.45 -7.14 13.04
C LEU A 131 -16.93 -7.27 13.10
N THR A 132 -16.41 -7.32 14.33
CA THR A 132 -15.00 -7.60 14.58
C THR A 132 -14.63 -9.05 14.25
N ARG A 133 -13.35 -9.31 14.11
CA ARG A 133 -12.85 -10.68 13.90
C ARG A 133 -13.27 -11.64 15.02
N SER A 134 -13.33 -11.16 16.25
CA SER A 134 -13.76 -11.96 17.40
C SER A 134 -15.24 -12.35 17.34
N GLU A 135 -16.12 -11.37 16.98
CA GLU A 135 -17.56 -11.62 16.81
C GLU A 135 -17.83 -12.61 15.67
N LEU A 136 -17.09 -12.49 14.54
CA LEU A 136 -17.17 -13.43 13.43
C LEU A 136 -16.63 -14.81 13.83
N GLY A 137 -15.56 -14.89 14.62
CA GLY A 137 -15.09 -16.15 15.21
C GLY A 137 -16.18 -16.84 16.05
N SER A 138 -16.95 -16.07 16.81
CA SER A 138 -18.09 -16.57 17.57
C SER A 138 -19.23 -17.07 16.66
N ALA A 139 -19.47 -16.39 15.54
CA ALA A 139 -20.44 -16.85 14.53
C ALA A 139 -20.03 -18.18 13.89
N PHE A 140 -18.76 -18.35 13.54
CA PHE A 140 -18.22 -19.61 13.05
C PHE A 140 -18.40 -20.74 14.07
N LYS A 141 -18.06 -20.50 15.34
CA LYS A 141 -18.23 -21.48 16.41
C LYS A 141 -19.69 -21.92 16.56
N LYS A 142 -20.65 -20.99 16.53
CA LYS A 142 -22.09 -21.28 16.56
C LYS A 142 -22.55 -22.12 15.36
N ALA A 143 -21.90 -21.98 14.21
CA ALA A 143 -22.18 -22.74 13.00
C ALA A 143 -21.45 -24.10 12.95
N GLY A 144 -20.73 -24.48 14.00
CA GLY A 144 -19.97 -25.72 14.07
C GLY A 144 -18.74 -25.73 13.13
N ILE A 145 -18.17 -24.55 12.83
CA ILE A 145 -16.93 -24.41 12.06
C ILE A 145 -15.77 -24.10 13.02
N ALA A 146 -14.78 -24.99 13.07
CA ALA A 146 -13.54 -24.73 13.78
C ALA A 146 -12.75 -23.61 13.07
N ALA A 147 -12.78 -22.42 13.62
CA ALA A 147 -12.16 -21.21 13.07
C ALA A 147 -11.29 -20.51 14.12
N GLU A 148 -10.24 -21.20 14.59
CA GLU A 148 -9.31 -20.67 15.57
C GLU A 148 -7.95 -20.39 14.94
N GLY A 149 -7.18 -19.48 15.54
CA GLY A 149 -5.83 -19.15 15.12
C GLY A 149 -5.70 -18.79 13.63
N GLN A 150 -4.86 -19.53 12.92
CA GLN A 150 -4.61 -19.32 11.50
C GLN A 150 -5.81 -19.66 10.61
N ARG A 151 -6.64 -20.64 10.99
CA ARG A 151 -7.82 -21.02 10.20
C ARG A 151 -8.76 -19.83 10.01
N LEU A 152 -9.07 -19.10 11.08
CA LEU A 152 -9.89 -17.90 10.99
C LEU A 152 -9.26 -16.86 10.06
N GLY A 153 -7.94 -16.67 10.13
CA GLY A 153 -7.22 -15.76 9.23
C GLY A 153 -7.40 -16.12 7.76
N TYR A 154 -7.28 -17.40 7.43
CA TYR A 154 -7.42 -17.87 6.05
C TYR A 154 -8.87 -17.88 5.56
N PHE A 155 -9.87 -18.13 6.43
CA PHE A 155 -11.27 -17.92 6.07
C PHE A 155 -11.56 -16.46 5.73
N MET A 156 -11.10 -15.53 6.57
CA MET A 156 -11.29 -14.09 6.31
C MET A 156 -10.58 -13.65 5.04
N MET A 157 -9.31 -14.04 4.86
CA MET A 157 -8.56 -13.72 3.64
C MET A 157 -9.23 -14.29 2.39
N SER A 158 -9.69 -15.54 2.44
CA SER A 158 -10.41 -16.15 1.31
C SER A 158 -11.68 -15.38 0.98
N ALA A 159 -12.46 -14.98 1.98
CA ALA A 159 -13.67 -14.21 1.79
C ALA A 159 -13.41 -12.79 1.25
N GLU A 160 -12.31 -12.14 1.66
CA GLU A 160 -11.88 -10.87 1.08
C GLU A 160 -11.46 -11.03 -0.40
N LEU A 161 -10.65 -12.05 -0.71
CA LEU A 161 -10.18 -12.33 -2.07
C LEU A 161 -11.33 -12.68 -3.03
N ASP A 162 -12.34 -13.39 -2.55
CA ASP A 162 -13.53 -13.74 -3.35
C ASP A 162 -14.59 -12.63 -3.35
N GLY A 163 -14.29 -11.48 -2.73
CA GLY A 163 -15.16 -10.31 -2.73
C GLY A 163 -16.46 -10.48 -1.94
N VAL A 164 -16.51 -11.38 -0.97
CA VAL A 164 -17.64 -11.56 -0.05
C VAL A 164 -17.67 -10.45 0.99
N ILE A 165 -16.50 -10.15 1.55
CA ILE A 165 -16.33 -9.13 2.59
C ILE A 165 -15.24 -8.12 2.24
N CYS A 166 -15.27 -6.98 2.90
CA CYS A 166 -14.21 -5.98 2.94
C CYS A 166 -14.11 -5.36 4.34
N SER A 167 -13.22 -4.39 4.54
CA SER A 167 -13.17 -3.64 5.80
C SER A 167 -14.46 -2.90 6.09
N GLY A 168 -14.94 -2.98 7.32
CA GLY A 168 -15.92 -2.08 7.91
C GLY A 168 -15.27 -0.89 8.58
N ALA A 169 -16.05 -0.05 9.28
CA ALA A 169 -15.55 0.99 10.16
C ALA A 169 -14.82 0.38 11.37
N ARG A 170 -13.87 1.11 11.92
CA ARG A 170 -13.18 0.65 13.13
C ARG A 170 -14.08 0.76 14.35
N GLN A 171 -13.96 -0.20 15.26
CA GLN A 171 -14.56 -0.18 16.57
C GLN A 171 -13.45 0.04 17.61
N GLY A 172 -13.20 1.30 17.95
CA GLY A 172 -12.02 1.68 18.71
C GLY A 172 -10.73 1.31 17.96
N ARG A 173 -9.90 0.46 18.55
CA ARG A 173 -8.67 -0.03 17.91
C ARG A 173 -8.87 -1.28 17.05
N GLN A 174 -10.06 -1.88 17.05
CA GLN A 174 -10.32 -3.11 16.30
C GLN A 174 -10.81 -2.82 14.88
N PHE A 175 -10.40 -3.66 13.95
CA PHE A 175 -10.96 -3.68 12.60
C PHE A 175 -12.26 -4.48 12.61
N THR A 176 -13.23 -4.02 11.84
CA THR A 176 -14.45 -4.75 11.55
C THR A 176 -14.47 -5.16 10.08
N TYR A 177 -15.39 -6.04 9.74
CA TYR A 177 -15.67 -6.50 8.38
C TYR A 177 -17.14 -6.22 8.04
N ALA A 178 -17.39 -5.96 6.78
CA ALA A 178 -18.71 -5.73 6.21
C ALA A 178 -18.89 -6.56 4.95
N LEU A 179 -20.13 -6.79 4.51
CA LEU A 179 -20.36 -7.35 3.18
C LEU A 179 -19.94 -6.34 2.11
N LEU A 180 -19.13 -6.78 1.16
CA LEU A 180 -18.68 -5.93 0.05
C LEU A 180 -19.87 -5.40 -0.74
N GLU A 181 -20.89 -6.22 -0.93
CA GLU A 181 -22.10 -5.90 -1.70
C GLU A 181 -22.94 -4.78 -1.08
N GLU A 182 -22.96 -4.69 0.26
CA GLU A 182 -23.72 -3.67 0.98
C GLU A 182 -22.89 -2.39 1.20
N ARG A 183 -21.57 -2.53 1.39
CA ARG A 183 -20.70 -1.40 1.71
C ARG A 183 -20.22 -0.61 0.49
N VAL A 184 -20.12 -1.26 -0.65
CA VAL A 184 -19.52 -0.67 -1.85
C VAL A 184 -20.54 -0.64 -2.99
N PRO A 185 -20.85 0.54 -3.53
CA PRO A 185 -21.76 0.65 -4.68
C PRO A 185 -21.32 -0.26 -5.83
N ARG A 186 -22.29 -0.83 -6.53
CA ARG A 186 -22.01 -1.58 -7.75
C ARG A 186 -21.53 -0.62 -8.83
N VAL A 187 -20.40 -0.97 -9.46
CA VAL A 187 -19.86 -0.30 -10.63
C VAL A 187 -19.89 -1.25 -11.82
N LYS A 188 -19.86 -0.71 -13.02
CA LYS A 188 -19.76 -1.53 -14.24
C LYS A 188 -18.50 -2.41 -14.17
N PRO A 189 -18.63 -3.73 -14.28
CA PRO A 189 -17.47 -4.62 -14.21
C PRO A 189 -16.57 -4.40 -15.43
N LEU A 190 -15.26 -4.39 -15.18
CA LEU A 190 -14.24 -4.43 -16.23
C LEU A 190 -14.05 -5.88 -16.71
N LYS A 191 -13.81 -6.07 -18.01
CA LYS A 191 -13.29 -7.34 -18.52
C LYS A 191 -11.83 -7.51 -18.09
N ARG A 192 -11.34 -8.75 -18.09
CA ARG A 192 -9.98 -9.04 -17.61
C ARG A 192 -8.89 -8.20 -18.29
N ASP A 193 -8.97 -8.03 -19.60
CA ASP A 193 -7.98 -7.25 -20.36
C ASP A 193 -8.09 -5.74 -20.07
N GLU A 194 -9.31 -5.23 -19.87
CA GLU A 194 -9.54 -3.85 -19.47
C GLU A 194 -8.98 -3.59 -18.05
N ALA A 195 -9.21 -4.50 -17.11
CA ALA A 195 -8.68 -4.43 -15.75
C ALA A 195 -7.13 -4.52 -15.74
N LEU A 196 -6.56 -5.38 -16.58
CA LEU A 196 -5.12 -5.51 -16.73
C LEU A 196 -4.49 -4.24 -17.31
N ALA A 197 -5.08 -3.70 -18.38
CA ALA A 197 -4.65 -2.44 -18.98
C ALA A 197 -4.72 -1.28 -17.96
N GLU A 198 -5.79 -1.20 -17.19
CA GLU A 198 -5.97 -0.18 -16.15
C GLU A 198 -4.94 -0.32 -15.02
N LEU A 199 -4.66 -1.54 -14.54
CA LEU A 199 -3.67 -1.74 -13.49
C LEU A 199 -2.26 -1.37 -13.96
N VAL A 200 -1.89 -1.76 -15.19
CA VAL A 200 -0.61 -1.42 -15.82
C VAL A 200 -0.51 0.09 -16.02
N ARG A 201 -1.58 0.73 -16.52
CA ARG A 201 -1.64 2.19 -16.71
C ARG A 201 -1.39 2.92 -15.39
N ARG A 202 -2.10 2.56 -14.32
CA ARG A 202 -1.91 3.20 -13.01
C ARG A 202 -0.52 2.99 -12.45
N TYR A 203 0.01 1.78 -12.57
CA TYR A 203 1.34 1.48 -12.07
C TYR A 203 2.40 2.36 -12.73
N PHE A 204 2.48 2.38 -14.07
CA PHE A 204 3.51 3.14 -14.77
C PHE A 204 3.29 4.67 -14.72
N THR A 205 2.05 5.12 -14.56
CA THR A 205 1.76 6.54 -14.32
C THR A 205 2.23 6.97 -12.92
N ALA A 206 1.94 6.15 -11.89
CA ALA A 206 2.24 6.52 -10.51
C ALA A 206 3.66 6.14 -10.06
N ARG A 207 4.31 5.17 -10.71
CA ARG A 207 5.62 4.63 -10.29
C ARG A 207 6.69 4.66 -11.38
N GLY A 208 6.34 5.06 -12.60
CA GLY A 208 7.33 5.22 -13.66
C GLY A 208 8.39 6.29 -13.33
N PRO A 209 9.62 6.13 -13.79
CA PRO A 209 10.18 5.05 -14.59
C PRO A 209 10.34 3.74 -13.83
N ALA A 210 9.80 2.67 -14.39
CA ALA A 210 9.81 1.34 -13.81
C ALA A 210 9.90 0.26 -14.88
N THR A 211 10.35 -0.94 -14.51
CA THR A 211 10.44 -2.09 -15.38
C THR A 211 9.19 -2.98 -15.29
N LEU A 212 9.01 -3.89 -16.25
CA LEU A 212 7.98 -4.93 -16.14
C LEU A 212 8.23 -5.87 -14.96
N GLN A 213 9.48 -6.05 -14.54
CA GLN A 213 9.81 -6.83 -13.35
C GLN A 213 9.34 -6.14 -12.07
N ASP A 214 9.46 -4.81 -11.98
CA ASP A 214 8.93 -4.03 -10.87
C ASP A 214 7.41 -4.16 -10.80
N PHE A 215 6.72 -4.04 -11.94
CA PHE A 215 5.28 -4.24 -12.00
C PHE A 215 4.85 -5.63 -11.51
N THR A 216 5.54 -6.70 -11.97
CA THR A 216 5.21 -8.07 -11.52
C THR A 216 5.47 -8.26 -10.02
N TRP A 217 6.52 -7.67 -9.51
CA TRP A 217 6.82 -7.65 -8.07
C TRP A 217 5.72 -6.99 -7.26
N TRP A 218 5.28 -5.82 -7.69
CA TRP A 218 4.26 -5.04 -7.00
C TRP A 218 2.87 -5.66 -7.11
N SER A 219 2.44 -6.02 -8.32
CA SER A 219 1.08 -6.51 -8.59
C SER A 219 0.86 -7.98 -8.23
N GLY A 220 1.94 -8.76 -8.10
CA GLY A 220 1.86 -10.22 -7.97
C GLY A 220 1.44 -10.95 -9.26
N LEU A 221 1.23 -10.24 -10.38
CA LEU A 221 0.88 -10.83 -11.67
C LEU A 221 2.08 -11.45 -12.38
N THR A 222 1.83 -12.20 -13.45
CA THR A 222 2.88 -12.85 -14.23
C THR A 222 3.59 -11.91 -15.19
N MET A 223 4.78 -12.28 -15.64
CA MET A 223 5.47 -11.54 -16.71
C MET A 223 4.66 -11.57 -18.03
N ALA A 224 3.92 -12.63 -18.30
CA ALA A 224 3.02 -12.71 -19.46
C ALA A 224 1.89 -11.66 -19.36
N ASP A 225 1.28 -11.52 -18.17
CA ASP A 225 0.29 -10.46 -17.91
C ASP A 225 0.93 -9.06 -18.06
N ALA A 226 2.13 -8.85 -17.53
CA ALA A 226 2.82 -7.56 -17.64
C ALA A 226 3.07 -7.18 -19.09
N LYS A 227 3.61 -8.11 -19.90
CA LYS A 227 3.83 -7.90 -21.34
C LYS A 227 2.53 -7.65 -22.09
N LYS A 228 1.48 -8.43 -21.83
CA LYS A 228 0.17 -8.22 -22.43
C LYS A 228 -0.40 -6.87 -22.08
N GLY A 229 -0.35 -6.51 -20.78
CA GLY A 229 -0.90 -5.25 -20.29
C GLY A 229 -0.23 -4.02 -20.88
N ILE A 230 1.11 -4.01 -20.99
CA ILE A 230 1.80 -2.87 -21.58
C ILE A 230 1.53 -2.77 -23.10
N GLU A 231 1.41 -3.88 -23.82
CA GLU A 231 1.03 -3.87 -25.24
C GLU A 231 -0.34 -3.24 -25.48
N LEU A 232 -1.31 -3.45 -24.57
CA LEU A 232 -2.65 -2.86 -24.67
C LEU A 232 -2.66 -1.32 -24.57
N ILE A 233 -1.64 -0.74 -23.94
CA ILE A 233 -1.61 0.70 -23.62
C ILE A 233 -0.29 1.39 -24.00
N LYS A 234 0.62 0.73 -24.71
CA LYS A 234 1.97 1.24 -24.96
C LYS A 234 2.03 2.61 -25.66
N SER A 235 1.01 2.97 -26.44
CA SER A 235 0.90 4.28 -27.07
C SER A 235 0.77 5.45 -26.09
N GLN A 236 0.47 5.18 -24.81
CA GLN A 236 0.32 6.18 -23.74
C GLN A 236 1.61 6.35 -22.94
N PHE A 237 2.66 5.56 -23.23
CA PHE A 237 3.88 5.51 -22.43
C PHE A 237 5.13 5.60 -23.30
N VAL A 238 6.18 6.16 -22.71
CA VAL A 238 7.52 6.17 -23.28
C VAL A 238 8.33 5.05 -22.66
N SER A 239 9.18 4.42 -23.48
CA SER A 239 10.16 3.43 -23.04
C SER A 239 11.57 3.96 -23.29
N LYS A 240 12.44 3.88 -22.28
CA LYS A 240 13.87 4.19 -22.41
C LYS A 240 14.70 3.03 -21.88
N MET A 241 15.77 2.72 -22.63
CA MET A 241 16.78 1.74 -22.20
C MET A 241 17.77 2.40 -21.25
N LEU A 242 18.02 1.77 -20.12
CA LEU A 242 19.09 2.10 -19.18
C LEU A 242 19.64 0.80 -18.61
N ASP A 243 20.95 0.59 -18.65
CA ASP A 243 21.64 -0.61 -18.15
C ASP A 243 20.96 -1.92 -18.60
N ASP A 244 20.71 -2.05 -19.92
CA ASP A 244 20.06 -3.18 -20.59
C ASP A 244 18.61 -3.48 -20.10
N GLN A 245 17.97 -2.55 -19.39
CA GLN A 245 16.60 -2.66 -18.96
C GLN A 245 15.70 -1.58 -19.59
N SER A 246 14.47 -1.98 -19.97
CA SER A 246 13.45 -1.05 -20.47
C SER A 246 12.66 -0.45 -19.32
N TYR A 247 12.76 0.86 -19.14
CA TYR A 247 11.98 1.64 -18.19
C TYR A 247 10.80 2.33 -18.86
N TRP A 248 9.61 2.10 -18.34
CA TRP A 248 8.35 2.66 -18.81
C TRP A 248 7.86 3.77 -17.91
N PHE A 249 7.36 4.86 -18.48
CA PHE A 249 6.79 6.00 -17.76
C PHE A 249 5.86 6.82 -18.68
N ALA A 250 4.95 7.60 -18.09
CA ALA A 250 4.05 8.47 -18.85
C ALA A 250 4.82 9.66 -19.43
N ASP A 251 4.61 9.95 -20.73
CA ASP A 251 5.31 11.03 -21.44
C ASP A 251 4.90 12.43 -20.92
N SER A 252 3.70 12.54 -20.38
CA SER A 252 3.14 13.81 -19.90
C SER A 252 3.77 14.35 -18.62
N THR A 253 4.70 13.62 -18.01
CA THR A 253 5.31 13.99 -16.73
C THR A 253 6.64 14.68 -16.94
N SER A 254 6.68 15.99 -16.69
CA SER A 254 7.94 16.72 -16.49
C SER A 254 8.08 17.01 -15.00
N PRO A 255 8.95 16.28 -14.28
CA PRO A 255 9.11 16.51 -12.84
C PRO A 255 9.65 17.93 -12.59
N VAL A 256 8.99 18.64 -11.70
CA VAL A 256 9.38 20.00 -11.29
C VAL A 256 10.62 19.96 -10.42
N HIS A 257 11.49 20.98 -10.54
CA HIS A 257 12.61 21.16 -9.62
C HIS A 257 12.11 21.67 -8.28
N GLU A 258 12.19 20.86 -7.26
CA GLU A 258 12.04 21.34 -5.88
C GLU A 258 13.34 21.93 -5.35
N LYS A 259 13.21 22.81 -4.36
CA LYS A 259 14.39 23.32 -3.65
C LYS A 259 14.93 22.19 -2.75
N SER A 260 16.09 21.65 -3.13
CA SER A 260 16.87 20.73 -2.29
C SER A 260 17.44 21.49 -1.07
N PRO A 261 17.56 20.84 0.12
CA PRO A 261 17.20 19.46 0.37
C PRO A 261 15.72 19.27 0.77
N THR A 262 15.16 18.13 0.33
CA THR A 262 13.84 17.62 0.75
C THR A 262 14.02 16.33 1.54
N ALA A 263 13.33 16.22 2.67
CA ALA A 263 13.35 15.03 3.51
C ALA A 263 11.98 14.40 3.65
N HIS A 264 11.91 13.06 3.73
CA HIS A 264 10.68 12.36 4.07
C HIS A 264 10.95 11.26 5.09
N LEU A 265 10.07 11.14 6.07
CA LEU A 265 10.01 10.06 7.06
C LEU A 265 9.06 8.98 6.55
N LEU A 266 9.51 8.14 5.62
CA LEU A 266 8.67 7.12 5.01
C LEU A 266 8.39 5.99 5.99
N PRO A 267 7.12 5.56 6.11
CA PRO A 267 6.75 4.44 6.97
C PRO A 267 7.20 3.11 6.39
N ASN A 268 7.14 2.06 7.21
CA ASN A 268 7.35 0.70 6.73
C ASN A 268 6.32 0.36 5.65
N TYR A 269 6.75 -0.34 4.61
CA TYR A 269 5.94 -0.69 3.44
C TYR A 269 5.46 0.50 2.59
N ASP A 270 6.15 1.67 2.64
CA ASP A 270 5.82 2.77 1.74
C ASP A 270 6.03 2.39 0.28
N GLU A 271 5.11 2.85 -0.59
CA GLU A 271 5.11 2.54 -2.03
C GLU A 271 6.37 3.02 -2.77
N TYR A 272 7.04 4.06 -2.26
CA TYR A 272 8.31 4.53 -2.81
C TYR A 272 9.43 3.50 -2.69
N PHE A 273 9.34 2.62 -1.69
CA PHE A 273 10.30 1.55 -1.44
C PHE A 273 9.80 0.20 -1.96
N ILE A 274 8.58 -0.22 -1.55
CA ILE A 274 8.08 -1.57 -1.86
C ILE A 274 7.50 -1.70 -3.26
N GLY A 275 7.18 -0.59 -3.92
CA GLY A 275 6.63 -0.55 -5.28
C GLY A 275 7.59 -1.07 -6.35
N PHE A 276 8.86 -1.32 -6.00
CA PHE A 276 9.92 -1.72 -6.91
C PHE A 276 10.63 -2.99 -6.45
N LYS A 277 10.99 -3.83 -7.40
CA LYS A 277 11.90 -4.97 -7.17
C LYS A 277 13.33 -4.47 -7.07
N ASP A 278 13.74 -3.65 -8.03
CA ASP A 278 15.05 -2.99 -8.04
C ASP A 278 14.99 -1.64 -7.32
N ARG A 279 15.78 -1.53 -6.27
CA ARG A 279 15.90 -0.34 -5.41
C ARG A 279 17.25 0.34 -5.52
N SER A 280 18.09 -0.08 -6.46
CA SER A 280 19.47 0.46 -6.65
C SER A 280 19.46 1.97 -6.87
N ALA A 281 18.46 2.50 -7.59
CA ALA A 281 18.33 3.93 -7.83
C ALA A 281 18.22 4.77 -6.55
N ILE A 282 17.59 4.27 -5.49
CA ILE A 282 17.32 4.98 -4.23
C ILE A 282 18.27 4.56 -3.09
N GLY A 283 19.03 3.48 -3.30
CA GLY A 283 19.85 2.84 -2.27
C GLY A 283 21.33 3.03 -2.45
N LYS A 284 21.81 4.15 -2.98
CA LYS A 284 23.25 4.38 -3.23
C LYS A 284 24.12 4.26 -1.99
N LEU A 285 23.60 4.62 -0.82
CA LEU A 285 24.28 4.52 0.46
C LEU A 285 24.04 3.19 1.17
N VAL A 286 23.14 2.35 0.65
CA VAL A 286 22.84 1.04 1.22
C VAL A 286 23.83 0.02 0.65
N SER A 287 24.83 -0.33 1.44
CA SER A 287 25.88 -1.27 1.01
C SER A 287 25.37 -2.70 0.92
N PRO A 288 25.53 -3.38 -0.22
CA PRO A 288 25.24 -4.83 -0.32
C PRO A 288 26.19 -5.68 0.53
N LEU A 289 27.35 -5.15 0.91
CA LEU A 289 28.40 -5.86 1.64
C LEU A 289 28.19 -5.86 3.17
N HIS A 290 27.27 -5.03 3.68
CA HIS A 290 26.94 -4.93 5.11
C HIS A 290 25.45 -5.12 5.34
N PRO A 291 24.91 -6.35 5.20
CA PRO A 291 23.47 -6.63 5.34
C PRO A 291 22.94 -6.31 6.75
N GLU A 292 23.80 -6.31 7.77
CA GLU A 292 23.42 -5.96 9.15
C GLU A 292 23.14 -4.47 9.32
N GLU A 293 23.93 -3.60 8.66
CA GLU A 293 23.66 -2.16 8.59
C GLU A 293 22.42 -1.86 7.74
N ASN A 294 22.25 -2.60 6.64
CA ASN A 294 21.08 -2.57 5.78
C ASN A 294 19.80 -3.04 6.50
N SER A 295 19.91 -3.99 7.45
CA SER A 295 18.74 -4.52 8.17
C SER A 295 18.02 -3.42 8.94
N VAL A 296 18.71 -2.40 9.39
CA VAL A 296 18.13 -1.25 10.11
C VAL A 296 17.36 -0.34 9.15
N ALA A 297 17.86 -0.13 7.93
CA ALA A 297 17.20 0.68 6.91
C ALA A 297 16.07 -0.10 6.18
N LEU A 298 16.21 -1.42 6.07
CA LEU A 298 15.28 -2.27 5.30
C LEU A 298 14.14 -2.85 6.15
N ASN A 299 14.35 -3.03 7.46
CA ASN A 299 13.37 -3.58 8.39
C ASN A 299 12.68 -2.52 9.25
N ALA A 300 12.96 -1.24 9.01
CA ALA A 300 12.40 -0.10 9.72
C ALA A 300 11.70 0.86 8.76
N HIS A 301 11.10 1.89 9.31
CA HIS A 301 10.74 3.07 8.54
C HIS A 301 12.01 3.72 8.01
N ILE A 302 12.01 4.24 6.78
CA ILE A 302 13.19 4.81 6.12
C ILE A 302 13.17 6.34 6.09
N ILE A 303 14.36 6.94 6.22
CA ILE A 303 14.56 8.37 5.98
C ILE A 303 15.11 8.52 4.57
N ILE A 304 14.44 9.33 3.76
CA ILE A 304 14.98 9.71 2.45
C ILE A 304 15.32 11.20 2.43
N MET A 305 16.41 11.53 1.73
CA MET A 305 16.88 12.89 1.46
C MET A 305 17.06 13.02 -0.06
N ASP A 306 16.33 13.96 -0.68
CA ASP A 306 16.32 14.11 -2.15
C ASP A 306 16.11 12.78 -2.89
N GLY A 307 15.25 11.92 -2.31
CA GLY A 307 14.91 10.60 -2.84
C GLY A 307 15.92 9.48 -2.59
N GLN A 308 17.06 9.76 -1.93
CA GLN A 308 18.03 8.73 -1.52
C GLN A 308 17.76 8.28 -0.09
N ILE A 309 17.94 6.97 0.19
CA ILE A 309 17.90 6.45 1.55
C ILE A 309 19.14 6.92 2.30
N VAL A 310 18.94 7.68 3.37
CA VAL A 310 20.04 8.18 4.23
C VAL A 310 20.01 7.58 5.63
N GLY A 311 18.99 6.79 5.96
CA GLY A 311 18.88 6.14 7.27
C GLY A 311 17.53 5.49 7.50
N GLY A 312 17.33 5.08 8.74
CA GLY A 312 16.07 4.57 9.25
C GLY A 312 15.58 5.34 10.47
N TRP A 313 14.29 5.23 10.77
CA TRP A 313 13.69 5.84 11.93
C TRP A 313 12.70 4.89 12.64
N ARG A 314 12.46 5.16 13.91
CA ARG A 314 11.46 4.47 14.72
C ARG A 314 10.62 5.48 15.46
N ARG A 315 9.45 5.07 15.87
CA ARG A 315 8.54 5.88 16.69
C ARG A 315 8.07 5.11 17.90
N THR A 316 8.01 5.79 19.03
CA THR A 316 7.33 5.32 20.23
C THR A 316 6.25 6.32 20.59
N LEU A 317 4.99 5.87 20.59
CA LEU A 317 3.84 6.72 20.94
C LEU A 317 3.64 6.69 22.45
N SER A 318 3.69 7.86 23.07
CA SER A 318 3.23 8.06 24.45
C SER A 318 1.87 8.76 24.47
N LYS A 319 1.34 9.01 25.66
CA LYS A 319 0.07 9.75 25.81
C LYS A 319 0.21 11.23 25.42
N HIS A 320 1.39 11.81 25.54
CA HIS A 320 1.63 13.25 25.44
C HIS A 320 2.59 13.66 24.34
N ALA A 321 3.35 12.71 23.77
CA ALA A 321 4.36 12.97 22.74
C ALA A 321 4.58 11.73 21.87
N VAL A 322 5.18 11.93 20.71
CA VAL A 322 5.80 10.86 19.93
C VAL A 322 7.31 11.03 19.95
N ILE A 323 8.00 9.99 20.42
CA ILE A 323 9.46 9.95 20.46
C ILE A 323 9.94 9.36 19.14
N LEU A 324 10.80 10.09 18.43
CA LEU A 324 11.44 9.65 17.20
C LEU A 324 12.90 9.31 17.48
N GLU A 325 13.31 8.12 17.09
CA GLU A 325 14.69 7.66 17.07
C GLU A 325 15.16 7.55 15.62
N ARG A 326 16.38 7.94 15.33
CA ARG A 326 16.96 7.81 13.99
C ARG A 326 18.31 7.11 14.01
N LYS A 327 18.58 6.34 12.95
CA LYS A 327 19.91 5.80 12.65
C LYS A 327 20.29 6.21 11.24
N LEU A 328 21.28 7.07 11.10
CA LEU A 328 21.75 7.58 9.83
C LEU A 328 22.88 6.72 9.25
N LEU A 329 22.94 6.61 7.93
CA LEU A 329 24.00 5.96 7.17
C LEU A 329 25.10 6.96 6.76
N THR A 330 24.84 8.26 6.90
CA THR A 330 25.76 9.35 6.58
C THR A 330 25.49 10.53 7.50
N GLU A 331 26.47 11.41 7.67
CA GLU A 331 26.25 12.69 8.34
C GLU A 331 25.39 13.61 7.46
N LEU A 332 24.46 14.32 8.07
CA LEU A 332 23.63 15.31 7.42
C LEU A 332 24.24 16.70 7.55
N THR A 333 24.16 17.49 6.49
CA THR A 333 24.47 18.91 6.52
C THR A 333 23.42 19.67 7.34
N ARG A 334 23.75 20.91 7.76
CA ARG A 334 22.81 21.77 8.49
C ARG A 334 21.50 22.03 7.73
N SER A 335 21.54 22.06 6.40
CA SER A 335 20.36 22.23 5.57
C SER A 335 19.49 20.99 5.54
N GLU A 336 20.10 19.80 5.49
CA GLU A 336 19.39 18.51 5.53
C GLU A 336 18.79 18.24 6.90
N GLU A 337 19.51 18.59 7.99
CA GLU A 337 18.93 18.52 9.35
C GLU A 337 17.69 19.39 9.49
N ARG A 338 17.70 20.61 8.91
CA ARG A 338 16.51 21.46 8.90
C ARG A 338 15.37 20.90 8.05
N ALA A 339 15.70 20.23 6.94
CA ALA A 339 14.69 19.55 6.11
C ALA A 339 14.03 18.39 6.87
N LEU A 340 14.86 17.58 7.58
CA LEU A 340 14.37 16.48 8.41
C LEU A 340 13.51 16.99 9.58
N ALA A 341 13.89 18.08 10.22
CA ALA A 341 13.12 18.70 11.30
C ALA A 341 11.74 19.15 10.81
N ARG A 342 11.66 19.81 9.64
CA ARG A 342 10.35 20.18 9.04
C ARG A 342 9.45 18.98 8.76
N GLU A 343 10.01 17.85 8.33
CA GLU A 343 9.22 16.65 8.11
C GLU A 343 8.75 16.03 9.44
N ALA A 344 9.55 16.12 10.49
CA ALA A 344 9.14 15.73 11.84
C ALA A 344 8.01 16.63 12.38
N ASP A 345 8.08 17.94 12.14
CA ASP A 345 7.02 18.88 12.47
C ASP A 345 5.71 18.52 11.75
N ARG A 346 5.80 18.17 10.47
CA ARG A 346 4.65 17.69 9.69
C ARG A 346 4.06 16.40 10.26
N TYR A 347 4.92 15.50 10.75
CA TYR A 347 4.47 14.27 11.42
C TYR A 347 3.80 14.57 12.76
N SER A 348 4.31 15.57 13.51
CA SER A 348 3.68 16.10 14.73
C SER A 348 2.27 16.64 14.46
N GLU A 349 2.12 17.45 13.42
CA GLU A 349 0.81 17.99 13.00
C GLU A 349 -0.16 16.86 12.58
N PHE A 350 0.33 15.85 11.86
CA PHE A 350 -0.46 14.68 11.48
C PHE A 350 -1.01 13.92 12.69
N LEU A 351 -0.18 13.69 13.70
CA LEU A 351 -0.56 12.97 14.92
C LEU A 351 -1.25 13.85 15.95
N GLN A 352 -1.18 15.19 15.81
CA GLN A 352 -1.60 16.16 16.79
C GLN A 352 -0.93 15.91 18.16
N LEU A 353 0.34 15.51 18.15
CA LEU A 353 1.20 15.26 19.29
C LEU A 353 2.57 15.89 19.06
N PRO A 354 3.20 16.50 20.07
CA PRO A 354 4.56 16.99 19.91
C PRO A 354 5.52 15.84 19.58
N VAL A 355 6.49 16.15 18.73
CA VAL A 355 7.60 15.24 18.38
C VAL A 355 8.81 15.57 19.23
N GLU A 356 9.42 14.55 19.80
CA GLU A 356 10.70 14.61 20.50
C GLU A 356 11.71 13.69 19.82
N TRP A 357 12.91 14.21 19.55
CA TRP A 357 14.02 13.39 19.03
C TRP A 357 14.85 12.82 20.17
N MET A 358 15.19 11.53 20.06
CA MET A 358 16.11 10.84 20.97
C MET A 358 17.38 10.42 20.24
#